data_946ee818bd0e637741485ce54efa8bfd
#
_entry.id   946ee818bd0e637741485ce54efa8bfd
#
_cell.length_a   1.000
_cell.length_b   1.000
_cell.length_c   1.000
_cell.angle_alpha   90.00
_cell.angle_beta   90.00
_cell.angle_gamma   90.00
#
_symmetry.space_group_name_H-M   'P 1'
#
loop_
_entity.id
_entity.type
_entity.pdbx_description
1 polymer ?
#
loop_
_entity_poly.entity_id
_entity_poly.type
_entity_poly.pdbx_seq_one_letter_code
_entity_poly.pdbx_strand_id
1 'polypeptide(L)'
;MTRPILYISGPYSAGNGRTVEENIAAARAHAVAAAKRGWHPLTPHLNTAHFEIDCPEISNDDWIEGDLAILRLLPRARAAVLLLPGWEQSEGARLERDWAIHLNLEVFDPPATPWDIPPASIFGECRFYRRAHSECGDRDTYGSGRARCPQGKTCPIRGRCR
;
A
#
# COMPACT_ATOMS: atom_id res chain seq x y z
N MET A 1 6.48 -2.34 21.09
CA MET A 1 6.67 -1.56 19.84
C MET A 1 5.33 -1.44 19.14
N THR A 2 4.96 -0.26 18.65
CA THR A 2 3.71 -0.07 17.90
C THR A 2 3.87 -0.63 16.48
N ARG A 3 2.83 -1.30 15.96
CA ARG A 3 2.83 -1.85 14.60
C ARG A 3 2.91 -0.73 13.55
N PRO A 4 3.62 -0.91 12.43
CA PRO A 4 3.54 0.03 11.31
C PRO A 4 2.15 0.01 10.68
N ILE A 5 1.76 1.13 10.04
CA ILE A 5 0.46 1.28 9.40
C ILE A 5 0.55 0.78 7.96
N LEU A 6 -0.44 0.01 7.52
CA LEU A 6 -0.66 -0.33 6.12
C LEU A 6 -1.98 0.28 5.67
N TYR A 7 -1.89 1.35 4.87
CA TYR A 7 -3.04 1.95 4.20
C TYR A 7 -3.44 1.07 3.03
N ILE A 8 -4.70 0.66 2.96
CA ILE A 8 -5.19 -0.27 1.94
C ILE A 8 -6.06 0.51 0.96
N SER A 9 -5.54 0.68 -0.25
CA SER A 9 -6.12 1.47 -1.34
C SER A 9 -6.64 0.55 -2.45
N GLY A 10 -7.84 0.82 -2.96
CA GLY A 10 -8.42 0.01 -4.03
C GLY A 10 -9.79 0.52 -4.48
N PRO A 11 -10.44 -0.18 -5.43
CA PRO A 11 -11.76 0.21 -5.89
C PRO A 11 -12.80 0.03 -4.78
N TYR A 12 -13.64 1.05 -4.60
CA TYR A 12 -14.84 1.01 -3.75
C TYR A 12 -16.10 0.83 -4.59
N SER A 13 -16.32 1.75 -5.54
CA SER A 13 -17.51 1.77 -6.39
C SER A 13 -17.59 0.55 -7.30
N ALA A 14 -18.82 0.17 -7.67
CA ALA A 14 -19.06 -0.81 -8.71
C ALA A 14 -18.50 -0.32 -10.07
N GLY A 15 -18.06 -1.23 -10.93
CA GLY A 15 -17.58 -0.85 -12.27
C GLY A 15 -16.34 -1.61 -12.77
N ASN A 16 -15.67 -2.33 -11.90
CA ASN A 16 -14.52 -3.19 -12.21
C ASN A 16 -14.89 -4.68 -12.32
N GLY A 17 -16.14 -4.97 -12.63
CA GLY A 17 -16.70 -6.32 -12.62
C GLY A 17 -17.10 -6.84 -11.23
N ARG A 18 -17.10 -5.96 -10.21
CA ARG A 18 -17.50 -6.25 -8.84
C ARG A 18 -18.56 -5.28 -8.35
N THR A 19 -19.33 -5.69 -7.35
CA THR A 19 -20.22 -4.82 -6.59
C THR A 19 -19.45 -4.06 -5.50
N VAL A 20 -20.09 -3.05 -4.89
CA VAL A 20 -19.55 -2.34 -3.73
C VAL A 20 -19.27 -3.30 -2.59
N GLU A 21 -20.20 -4.24 -2.31
CA GLU A 21 -20.06 -5.25 -1.26
C GLU A 21 -18.86 -6.16 -1.48
N GLU A 22 -18.64 -6.58 -2.74
CA GLU A 22 -17.49 -7.42 -3.09
C GLU A 22 -16.17 -6.66 -2.95
N ASN A 23 -16.14 -5.37 -3.27
CA ASN A 23 -14.97 -4.52 -3.05
C ASN A 23 -14.68 -4.32 -1.57
N ILE A 24 -15.72 -4.04 -0.76
CA ILE A 24 -15.61 -3.95 0.71
C ILE A 24 -15.10 -5.28 1.30
N ALA A 25 -15.68 -6.41 0.87
CA ALA A 25 -15.26 -7.72 1.33
C ALA A 25 -13.81 -8.04 0.97
N ALA A 26 -13.38 -7.69 -0.24
CA ALA A 26 -11.98 -7.84 -0.67
C ALA A 26 -11.04 -6.98 0.17
N ALA A 27 -11.35 -5.71 0.39
CA ALA A 27 -10.57 -4.81 1.23
C ALA A 27 -10.46 -5.34 2.67
N ARG A 28 -11.57 -5.83 3.23
CA ARG A 28 -11.59 -6.46 4.55
C ARG A 28 -10.70 -7.70 4.63
N ALA A 29 -10.72 -8.56 3.62
CA ALA A 29 -9.89 -9.77 3.59
C ALA A 29 -8.39 -9.40 3.64
N HIS A 30 -7.97 -8.39 2.87
CA HIS A 30 -6.60 -7.88 2.88
C HIS A 30 -6.24 -7.21 4.21
N ALA A 31 -7.16 -6.45 4.82
CA ALA A 31 -6.96 -5.85 6.13
C ALA A 31 -6.72 -6.90 7.23
N VAL A 32 -7.53 -7.96 7.24
CA VAL A 32 -7.37 -9.08 8.20
C VAL A 32 -6.03 -9.79 7.98
N ALA A 33 -5.67 -10.06 6.73
CA ALA A 33 -4.39 -10.69 6.41
C ALA A 33 -3.19 -9.80 6.82
N ALA A 34 -3.27 -8.49 6.55
CA ALA A 34 -2.26 -7.52 6.98
C ALA A 34 -2.09 -7.50 8.50
N ALA A 35 -3.19 -7.50 9.25
CA ALA A 35 -3.16 -7.54 10.72
C ALA A 35 -2.46 -8.81 11.25
N LYS A 36 -2.73 -9.97 10.64
CA LYS A 36 -2.07 -11.24 10.98
C LYS A 36 -0.57 -11.24 10.64
N ARG A 37 -0.15 -10.40 9.69
CA ARG A 37 1.25 -10.24 9.30
C ARG A 37 1.96 -9.10 10.03
N GLY A 38 1.34 -8.57 11.10
CA GLY A 38 1.97 -7.61 12.01
C GLY A 38 1.73 -6.13 11.67
N TRP A 39 0.95 -5.83 10.64
CA TRP A 39 0.54 -4.47 10.30
C TRP A 39 -0.61 -3.96 11.18
N HIS A 40 -0.75 -2.65 11.27
CA HIS A 40 -1.98 -1.99 11.67
C HIS A 40 -2.71 -1.52 10.39
N PRO A 41 -3.75 -2.23 9.93
CA PRO A 41 -4.42 -1.87 8.70
C PRO A 41 -5.26 -0.60 8.88
N LEU A 42 -5.18 0.31 7.94
CA LEU A 42 -6.06 1.47 7.77
C LEU A 42 -6.74 1.31 6.41
N THR A 43 -8.06 1.12 6.42
CA THR A 43 -8.81 0.72 5.24
C THR A 43 -10.01 1.63 5.08
N PRO A 44 -9.95 2.67 4.22
CA PRO A 44 -11.05 3.61 3.99
C PRO A 44 -12.39 2.92 3.71
N HIS A 45 -12.38 1.90 2.85
CA HIS A 45 -13.56 1.07 2.53
C HIS A 45 -14.33 0.52 3.75
N LEU A 46 -13.66 0.36 4.88
CA LEU A 46 -14.30 -0.14 6.12
C LEU A 46 -14.68 0.99 7.07
N ASN A 47 -14.11 2.18 6.86
CA ASN A 47 -14.33 3.32 7.74
C ASN A 47 -15.64 4.04 7.42
N THR A 48 -15.93 4.20 6.14
CA THR A 48 -17.09 4.94 5.61
C THR A 48 -17.98 4.09 4.70
N ALA A 49 -17.96 2.76 4.89
CA ALA A 49 -18.77 1.85 4.08
C ALA A 49 -20.26 2.23 4.11
N HIS A 50 -20.85 2.41 2.94
CA HIS A 50 -22.25 2.76 2.72
C HIS A 50 -22.71 4.13 3.25
N PHE A 51 -21.79 5.00 3.66
CA PHE A 51 -22.15 6.34 4.14
C PHE A 51 -22.78 7.20 3.04
N GLU A 52 -22.49 6.90 1.77
CA GLU A 52 -23.13 7.53 0.62
C GLU A 52 -24.67 7.32 0.59
N ILE A 53 -25.18 6.28 1.28
CA ILE A 53 -26.61 6.03 1.42
C ILE A 53 -27.23 6.94 2.48
N ASP A 54 -26.51 7.14 3.59
CA ASP A 54 -27.00 7.91 4.75
C ASP A 54 -26.67 9.39 4.63
N CYS A 55 -25.65 9.75 3.83
CA CYS A 55 -25.17 11.11 3.60
C CYS A 55 -25.08 11.42 2.10
N PRO A 56 -26.21 11.40 1.36
CA PRO A 56 -26.21 11.59 -0.10
C PRO A 56 -25.79 13.01 -0.55
N GLU A 57 -25.74 13.96 0.37
CA GLU A 57 -25.25 15.33 0.12
C GLU A 57 -23.73 15.41 0.06
N ILE A 58 -23.00 14.40 0.56
CA ILE A 58 -21.53 14.35 0.50
C ILE A 58 -21.14 13.73 -0.83
N SER A 59 -20.36 14.47 -1.61
CA SER A 59 -19.93 14.02 -2.93
C SER A 59 -18.83 12.96 -2.85
N ASN A 60 -18.63 12.20 -3.93
CA ASN A 60 -17.54 11.28 -4.03
C ASN A 60 -16.16 11.97 -3.88
N ASP A 61 -16.05 13.20 -4.38
CA ASP A 61 -14.81 13.98 -4.27
C ASP A 61 -14.50 14.37 -2.82
N ASP A 62 -15.53 14.66 -2.01
CA ASP A 62 -15.37 14.95 -0.58
C ASP A 62 -14.85 13.72 0.17
N TRP A 63 -15.33 12.52 -0.17
CA TRP A 63 -14.82 11.27 0.42
C TRP A 63 -13.36 11.03 0.03
N ILE A 64 -13.01 11.20 -1.25
CA ILE A 64 -11.63 11.07 -1.74
C ILE A 64 -10.71 12.08 -1.04
N GLU A 65 -11.13 13.33 -0.91
CA GLU A 65 -10.31 14.37 -0.24
C GLU A 65 -10.09 14.04 1.25
N GLY A 66 -11.11 13.50 1.92
CA GLY A 66 -11.00 13.01 3.29
C GLY A 66 -9.96 11.89 3.43
N ASP A 67 -9.97 10.92 2.53
CA ASP A 67 -9.00 9.81 2.51
C ASP A 67 -7.59 10.30 2.18
N LEU A 68 -7.44 11.24 1.25
CA LEU A 68 -6.17 11.89 0.95
C LEU A 68 -5.65 12.72 2.14
N ALA A 69 -6.53 13.37 2.90
CA ALA A 69 -6.13 14.09 4.10
C ALA A 69 -5.55 13.14 5.16
N ILE A 70 -6.16 11.98 5.36
CA ILE A 70 -5.63 10.93 6.23
C ILE A 70 -4.27 10.42 5.73
N LEU A 71 -4.16 10.15 4.42
CA LEU A 71 -2.93 9.67 3.80
C LEU A 71 -1.75 10.64 4.01
N ARG A 72 -2.00 11.95 3.91
CA ARG A 72 -1.00 13.03 4.15
C ARG A 72 -0.48 13.05 5.58
N LEU A 73 -1.25 12.57 6.55
CA LEU A 73 -0.86 12.52 7.96
C LEU A 73 -0.03 11.28 8.31
N LEU A 74 0.08 10.29 7.41
CA LEU A 74 0.78 9.06 7.70
C LEU A 74 2.29 9.27 7.90
N PRO A 75 2.87 8.71 8.97
CA PRO A 75 4.30 8.84 9.24
C PRO A 75 5.13 8.01 8.26
N ARG A 76 5.90 8.66 7.40
CA ARG A 76 6.73 8.00 6.36
C ARG A 76 7.58 6.83 6.87
N ALA A 77 8.09 6.96 8.09
CA ALA A 77 8.97 5.93 8.67
C ALA A 77 8.21 4.69 9.14
N ARG A 78 6.88 4.77 9.23
CA ARG A 78 6.05 3.75 9.85
C ARG A 78 4.74 3.48 9.12
N ALA A 79 4.63 3.89 7.87
CA ALA A 79 3.46 3.65 7.04
C ALA A 79 3.84 3.25 5.62
N ALA A 80 3.03 2.39 5.03
CA ALA A 80 3.09 1.99 3.63
C ALA A 80 1.68 1.95 3.06
N VAL A 81 1.57 1.92 1.75
CA VAL A 81 0.31 1.77 1.02
C VAL A 81 0.31 0.43 0.30
N LEU A 82 -0.78 -0.31 0.39
CA LEU A 82 -1.04 -1.52 -0.38
C LEU A 82 -2.12 -1.22 -1.41
N LEU A 83 -1.81 -1.43 -2.66
CA LEU A 83 -2.80 -1.35 -3.74
C LEU A 83 -3.55 -2.68 -3.85
N LEU A 84 -4.86 -2.62 -4.04
CA LEU A 84 -5.68 -3.80 -4.29
C LEU A 84 -5.88 -4.03 -5.79
N PRO A 85 -6.16 -5.27 -6.24
CA PRO A 85 -6.45 -5.55 -7.64
C PRO A 85 -7.58 -4.66 -8.17
N GLY A 86 -7.38 -4.08 -9.36
CA GLY A 86 -8.33 -3.17 -10.01
C GLY A 86 -8.17 -1.70 -9.62
N TRP A 87 -7.15 -1.34 -8.85
CA TRP A 87 -6.88 0.04 -8.44
C TRP A 87 -6.73 0.99 -9.64
N GLU A 88 -6.23 0.49 -10.78
CA GLU A 88 -6.01 1.29 -11.99
C GLU A 88 -7.31 1.87 -12.57
N GLN A 89 -8.45 1.20 -12.32
CA GLN A 89 -9.78 1.63 -12.76
C GLN A 89 -10.50 2.49 -11.74
N SER A 90 -9.97 2.65 -10.53
CA SER A 90 -10.50 3.51 -9.49
C SER A 90 -9.81 4.86 -9.48
N GLU A 91 -10.58 5.95 -9.64
CA GLU A 91 -10.05 7.31 -9.59
C GLU A 91 -9.43 7.60 -8.22
N GLY A 92 -10.13 7.30 -7.14
CA GLY A 92 -9.65 7.49 -5.77
C GLY A 92 -8.34 6.73 -5.52
N ALA A 93 -8.29 5.45 -5.89
CA ALA A 93 -7.09 4.64 -5.68
C ALA A 93 -5.88 5.12 -6.50
N ARG A 94 -6.09 5.66 -7.71
CA ARG A 94 -5.02 6.29 -8.49
C ARG A 94 -4.48 7.54 -7.79
N LEU A 95 -5.37 8.41 -7.31
CA LEU A 95 -4.99 9.61 -6.57
C LEU A 95 -4.24 9.26 -5.28
N GLU A 96 -4.72 8.29 -4.52
CA GLU A 96 -4.07 7.81 -3.30
C GLU A 96 -2.66 7.26 -3.58
N ARG A 97 -2.49 6.48 -4.65
CA ARG A 97 -1.19 5.98 -5.09
C ARG A 97 -0.23 7.12 -5.45
N ASP A 98 -0.69 8.08 -6.23
CA ASP A 98 0.15 9.18 -6.69
C ASP A 98 0.57 10.08 -5.51
N TRP A 99 -0.34 10.35 -4.57
CA TRP A 99 -0.02 11.02 -3.32
C TRP A 99 0.94 10.21 -2.45
N ALA A 100 0.77 8.89 -2.35
CA ALA A 100 1.68 8.02 -1.60
C ALA A 100 3.12 8.13 -2.15
N ILE A 101 3.28 8.12 -3.47
CA ILE A 101 4.57 8.30 -4.14
C ILE A 101 5.13 9.69 -3.85
N HIS A 102 4.32 10.75 -3.99
CA HIS A 102 4.72 12.13 -3.70
C HIS A 102 5.19 12.31 -2.25
N LEU A 103 4.50 11.68 -1.33
CA LEU A 103 4.84 11.67 0.10
C LEU A 103 6.03 10.75 0.43
N ASN A 104 6.61 10.05 -0.55
CA ASN A 104 7.64 9.03 -0.36
C ASN A 104 7.24 7.93 0.63
N LEU A 105 5.97 7.54 0.65
CA LEU A 105 5.53 6.31 1.29
C LEU A 105 5.96 5.10 0.45
N GLU A 106 6.16 3.97 1.10
CA GLU A 106 6.36 2.72 0.39
C GLU A 106 5.01 2.26 -0.19
N VAL A 107 5.00 1.89 -1.48
CA VAL A 107 3.81 1.42 -2.17
C VAL A 107 4.04 -0.02 -2.58
N PHE A 108 3.16 -0.90 -2.15
CA PHE A 108 3.13 -2.31 -2.54
C PHE A 108 2.12 -2.52 -3.65
N ASP A 109 2.54 -3.23 -4.69
CA ASP A 109 1.67 -3.68 -5.77
C ASP A 109 0.62 -4.68 -5.26
N PRO A 110 -0.49 -4.86 -6.00
CA PRO A 110 -1.53 -5.81 -5.63
C PRO A 110 -0.98 -7.22 -5.41
N PRO A 111 -1.23 -7.84 -4.26
CA PRO A 111 -0.83 -9.22 -4.02
C PRO A 111 -1.73 -10.19 -4.81
N ALA A 112 -1.19 -11.32 -5.21
CA ALA A 112 -1.97 -12.36 -5.89
C ALA A 112 -3.11 -12.89 -5.00
N THR A 113 -2.86 -12.99 -3.71
CA THR A 113 -3.86 -13.32 -2.69
C THR A 113 -3.68 -12.41 -1.46
N PRO A 114 -4.69 -12.25 -0.59
CA PRO A 114 -4.54 -11.49 0.65
C PRO A 114 -3.38 -12.00 1.54
N TRP A 115 -2.97 -13.24 1.40
CA TRP A 115 -1.89 -13.86 2.18
C TRP A 115 -0.50 -13.54 1.67
N ASP A 116 -0.36 -12.96 0.47
CA ASP A 116 0.93 -12.58 -0.11
C ASP A 116 1.40 -11.17 0.29
N ILE A 117 0.66 -10.49 1.18
CA ILE A 117 1.06 -9.20 1.74
C ILE A 117 2.41 -9.35 2.45
N PRO A 118 3.40 -8.47 2.22
CA PRO A 118 4.67 -8.51 2.92
C PRO A 118 4.48 -8.43 4.45
N PRO A 119 5.22 -9.21 5.26
CA PRO A 119 5.13 -9.08 6.71
C PRO A 119 5.70 -7.74 7.18
N ALA A 120 5.11 -7.15 8.22
CA ALA A 120 5.55 -5.87 8.77
C ALA A 120 7.00 -5.89 9.31
N SER A 121 7.53 -7.07 9.62
CA SER A 121 8.91 -7.23 10.09
C SER A 121 9.97 -6.84 9.06
N ILE A 122 9.65 -6.91 7.76
CA ILE A 122 10.57 -6.48 6.69
C ILE A 122 10.40 -4.99 6.33
N PHE A 123 9.38 -4.33 6.89
CA PHE A 123 9.14 -2.91 6.65
C PHE A 123 10.25 -2.07 7.33
N GLY A 124 10.89 -1.23 6.54
CA GLY A 124 12.04 -0.44 6.99
C GLY A 124 13.40 -1.08 6.69
N GLU A 125 13.53 -2.41 6.57
CA GLU A 125 14.77 -3.04 6.11
C GLU A 125 15.01 -2.75 4.62
N CYS A 126 13.97 -2.78 3.80
CA CYS A 126 14.04 -2.42 2.38
C CYS A 126 14.28 -0.93 2.12
N ARG A 127 13.91 -0.03 3.04
CA ARG A 127 14.19 1.41 2.90
C ARG A 127 15.68 1.72 2.90
N PHE A 128 16.45 1.03 3.72
CA PHE A 128 17.91 1.17 3.75
C PHE A 128 18.52 0.71 2.41
N TYR A 129 17.96 -0.33 1.83
CA TYR A 129 18.43 -0.87 0.56
C TYR A 129 18.13 0.06 -0.62
N ARG A 130 16.90 0.61 -0.71
CA ARG A 130 16.51 1.56 -1.77
C ARG A 130 17.29 2.88 -1.68
N ARG A 131 17.53 3.40 -0.47
CA ARG A 131 18.30 4.64 -0.30
C ARG A 131 19.76 4.46 -0.69
N ALA A 132 20.37 3.34 -0.34
CA ALA A 132 21.73 3.01 -0.75
C ALA A 132 21.88 2.85 -2.28
N HIS A 133 20.84 2.35 -2.96
CA HIS A 133 20.86 2.19 -4.42
C HIS A 133 20.48 3.46 -5.19
N SER A 134 19.69 4.38 -4.64
CA SER A 134 19.42 5.67 -5.28
C SER A 134 20.61 6.63 -5.21
N GLU A 135 21.49 6.45 -4.23
CA GLU A 135 22.75 7.20 -4.09
C GLU A 135 23.90 6.61 -4.93
N CYS A 136 23.79 5.33 -5.36
CA CYS A 136 24.76 4.67 -6.23
C CYS A 136 24.37 4.75 -7.70
N GLY A 137 24.15 5.91 -8.27
CA GLY A 137 23.89 6.34 -9.64
C GLY A 137 24.13 5.43 -10.86
N ASP A 138 24.22 4.12 -10.72
CA ASP A 138 24.55 3.19 -11.80
C ASP A 138 23.54 2.04 -11.88
N ARG A 139 22.59 2.18 -12.84
CA ARG A 139 21.61 1.12 -13.16
C ARG A 139 22.20 -0.07 -13.94
N ASP A 140 23.42 0.06 -14.46
CA ASP A 140 23.91 -0.86 -15.51
C ASP A 140 25.07 -1.80 -15.10
N THR A 141 25.54 -1.77 -13.88
CA THR A 141 26.71 -2.56 -13.47
C THR A 141 26.45 -3.81 -12.62
N TYR A 142 25.21 -4.18 -12.38
CA TYR A 142 24.93 -5.42 -11.64
C TYR A 142 24.56 -6.60 -12.55
N GLY A 143 25.55 -7.08 -13.29
CA GLY A 143 25.57 -8.45 -13.78
C GLY A 143 25.66 -9.43 -12.62
N SER A 144 24.78 -10.44 -12.61
CA SER A 144 24.80 -11.76 -11.91
C SER A 144 25.57 -11.95 -10.58
N GLY A 145 26.00 -10.93 -9.88
CA GLY A 145 26.75 -10.97 -8.64
C GLY A 145 25.85 -10.73 -7.42
N ARG A 146 26.06 -11.54 -6.37
CA ARG A 146 25.38 -11.43 -5.08
C ARG A 146 25.59 -10.03 -4.47
N ALA A 147 24.58 -9.15 -4.58
CA ALA A 147 24.62 -7.88 -3.88
C ALA A 147 24.62 -8.12 -2.37
N ARG A 148 25.69 -7.74 -1.69
CA ARG A 148 25.79 -7.76 -0.22
C ARG A 148 25.34 -6.39 0.30
N CYS A 149 24.41 -6.40 1.26
CA CYS A 149 24.12 -5.22 2.06
C CYS A 149 25.41 -4.71 2.71
N PRO A 150 25.65 -3.37 2.79
CA PRO A 150 26.82 -2.80 3.46
C PRO A 150 27.01 -3.27 4.91
N GLN A 151 25.94 -3.80 5.54
CA GLN A 151 25.97 -4.38 6.88
C GLN A 151 26.13 -5.92 6.89
N GLY A 152 26.49 -6.55 5.78
CA GLY A 152 26.76 -7.99 5.70
C GLY A 152 25.52 -8.90 5.71
N LYS A 153 24.31 -8.33 5.74
CA LYS A 153 23.06 -9.10 5.73
C LYS A 153 22.61 -9.41 4.30
N THR A 154 22.23 -10.66 4.05
CA THR A 154 21.63 -11.06 2.77
C THR A 154 20.21 -10.50 2.67
N CYS A 155 19.86 -9.83 1.56
CA CYS A 155 18.51 -9.34 1.31
C CYS A 155 17.51 -10.51 1.32
N PRO A 156 16.48 -10.50 2.18
CA PRO A 156 15.52 -11.60 2.26
C PRO A 156 14.59 -11.69 1.06
N ILE A 157 14.59 -10.68 0.17
CA ILE A 157 13.73 -10.64 -1.01
C ILE A 157 14.56 -11.01 -2.25
N ARG A 158 14.99 -12.26 -2.33
CA ARG A 158 15.54 -12.80 -3.58
C ARG A 158 14.44 -12.90 -4.62
N GLY A 159 14.50 -12.09 -5.68
CA GLY A 159 13.75 -12.30 -6.92
C GLY A 159 12.77 -11.21 -7.35
N ARG A 160 12.64 -10.06 -6.66
CA ARG A 160 11.71 -8.98 -7.03
C ARG A 160 12.35 -7.60 -7.19
N CYS A 161 13.64 -7.51 -7.42
CA CYS A 161 14.26 -6.29 -7.94
C CYS A 161 14.48 -6.48 -9.45
N ARG A 162 13.44 -6.20 -10.25
CA ARG A 162 13.56 -5.95 -11.70
C ARG A 162 13.13 -4.53 -11.98
#